data_4b7f61654d66671a40c684d9db6da899
#
_entry.id   4b7f61654d66671a40c684d9db6da899
#
_cell.length_a   1.000
_cell.length_b   1.000
_cell.length_c   1.000
_cell.angle_alpha   90.00
_cell.angle_beta   90.00
_cell.angle_gamma   90.00
#
_symmetry.space_group_name_H-M   'P 1'
#
loop_
_entity.id
_entity.type
_entity.pdbx_description
1 polymer ?
#
loop_
_entity_poly.entity_id
_entity_poly.type
_entity_poly.pdbx_seq_one_letter_code
_entity_poly.pdbx_strand_id
1 'polypeptide(L)'
;MFVDEEIEVLRPGVPRGRFRSALFDFDGTLSLIREGWPQVMVPMMVAALRETGTAETEAELTASVEEFVMRLNGRQTIYQMIQLAEEVQRRGGRPLEPLAYKHRYHDLLMQRIEGRLADLRAGTVTPEEWTVPGSHALLEQLRRRGLTLYLASGTDLKYVRQEADLLGLTPYFGEHVYGA
;
A
#
# COMPACT_ATOMS: atom_id res chain seq x y z
N MET A 1 -28.51 7.31 2.75
CA MET A 1 -28.59 8.29 3.85
C MET A 1 -27.48 7.94 4.79
N PHE A 2 -26.30 8.56 4.60
CA PHE A 2 -25.15 8.32 5.47
C PHE A 2 -25.39 9.04 6.78
N VAL A 3 -25.22 8.34 7.88
CA VAL A 3 -25.47 8.83 9.23
C VAL A 3 -24.39 9.85 9.57
N ASP A 4 -24.79 11.09 9.78
CA ASP A 4 -23.92 12.25 10.09
C ASP A 4 -23.17 12.12 11.45
N GLU A 5 -23.32 11.02 12.16
CA GLU A 5 -22.81 10.83 13.53
C GLU A 5 -21.36 10.33 13.63
N GLU A 6 -20.74 9.91 12.50
CA GLU A 6 -19.39 9.35 12.49
C GLU A 6 -18.31 10.27 11.90
N ILE A 7 -18.68 11.51 11.49
CA ILE A 7 -17.71 12.44 10.88
C ILE A 7 -17.39 13.56 11.85
N GLU A 8 -16.19 13.52 12.43
CA GLU A 8 -15.67 14.62 13.23
C GLU A 8 -15.05 15.71 12.34
N VAL A 9 -15.56 16.94 12.43
CA VAL A 9 -15.03 18.09 11.70
C VAL A 9 -14.01 18.83 12.56
N LEU A 10 -12.73 18.50 12.43
CA LEU A 10 -11.63 19.09 13.20
C LEU A 10 -11.44 20.60 12.92
N ARG A 11 -11.75 21.05 11.70
CA ARG A 11 -11.60 22.48 11.28
C ARG A 11 -12.84 22.94 10.54
N PRO A 12 -13.86 23.44 11.22
CA PRO A 12 -15.13 23.83 10.60
C PRO A 12 -15.02 25.04 9.66
N GLY A 13 -13.97 25.86 9.77
CA GLY A 13 -13.75 27.05 8.93
C GLY A 13 -13.12 26.79 7.56
N VAL A 14 -12.82 25.54 7.19
CA VAL A 14 -12.27 25.22 5.87
C VAL A 14 -13.36 25.45 4.80
N PRO A 15 -13.09 26.25 3.74
CA PRO A 15 -14.04 26.48 2.66
C PRO A 15 -14.41 25.15 1.97
N ARG A 16 -15.68 24.78 2.04
CA ARG A 16 -16.20 23.58 1.39
C ARG A 16 -16.49 23.81 -0.09
N GLY A 17 -16.32 22.79 -0.91
CA GLY A 17 -16.72 22.80 -2.33
C GLY A 17 -15.85 23.65 -3.26
N ARG A 18 -14.67 24.12 -2.83
CA ARG A 18 -13.73 24.91 -3.64
C ARG A 18 -12.46 24.14 -4.04
N PHE A 19 -12.45 22.83 -3.86
CA PHE A 19 -11.32 21.98 -4.25
C PHE A 19 -11.23 21.90 -5.78
N ARG A 20 -10.01 21.95 -6.31
CA ARG A 20 -9.69 21.79 -7.74
C ARG A 20 -9.02 20.47 -8.02
N SER A 21 -8.50 19.82 -6.99
CA SER A 21 -7.74 18.58 -7.10
C SER A 21 -8.04 17.66 -5.92
N ALA A 22 -7.90 16.36 -6.16
CA ALA A 22 -7.89 15.35 -5.12
C ALA A 22 -6.73 14.39 -5.35
N LEU A 23 -5.98 14.07 -4.30
CA LEU A 23 -4.90 13.10 -4.30
C LEU A 23 -5.38 11.85 -3.57
N PHE A 24 -5.23 10.71 -4.21
CA PHE A 24 -5.57 9.40 -3.67
C PHE A 24 -4.30 8.59 -3.44
N ASP A 25 -4.24 7.88 -2.32
CA ASP A 25 -3.39 6.72 -2.17
C ASP A 25 -3.99 5.53 -2.93
N PHE A 26 -3.19 4.47 -3.15
CA PHE A 26 -3.59 3.34 -3.96
C PHE A 26 -3.93 2.12 -3.13
N ASP A 27 -2.93 1.56 -2.43
CA ASP A 27 -3.04 0.30 -1.72
C ASP A 27 -3.90 0.43 -0.44
N GLY A 28 -5.04 -0.26 -0.38
CA GLY A 28 -6.01 -0.16 0.71
C GLY A 28 -6.93 1.08 0.66
N THR A 29 -6.71 1.99 -0.30
CA THR A 29 -7.54 3.19 -0.52
C THR A 29 -8.43 3.07 -1.76
N LEU A 30 -7.87 2.60 -2.87
CA LEU A 30 -8.60 2.33 -4.11
C LEU A 30 -8.48 0.85 -4.51
N SER A 31 -7.34 0.22 -4.26
CA SER A 31 -7.00 -1.15 -4.65
C SER A 31 -6.95 -2.08 -3.45
N LEU A 32 -7.56 -3.26 -3.58
CA LEU A 32 -7.48 -4.39 -2.66
C LEU A 32 -6.56 -5.51 -3.19
N ILE A 33 -5.92 -5.32 -4.36
CA ILE A 33 -5.07 -6.36 -4.97
C ILE A 33 -3.99 -6.83 -3.99
N ARG A 34 -3.38 -5.90 -3.25
CA ARG A 34 -2.28 -6.17 -2.30
C ARG A 34 -2.74 -6.41 -0.87
N GLU A 35 -4.04 -6.56 -0.64
CA GLU A 35 -4.57 -6.85 0.70
C GLU A 35 -3.90 -8.10 1.28
N GLY A 36 -3.53 -8.00 2.56
CA GLY A 36 -2.76 -9.04 3.24
C GLY A 36 -1.24 -8.91 3.07
N TRP A 37 -0.73 -7.76 2.63
CA TRP A 37 0.70 -7.48 2.54
C TRP A 37 1.45 -7.59 3.89
N PRO A 38 0.87 -7.27 5.08
CA PRO A 38 1.56 -7.44 6.34
C PRO A 38 1.87 -8.91 6.64
N GLN A 39 0.98 -9.84 6.25
CA GLN A 39 1.18 -11.28 6.40
C GLN A 39 2.33 -11.84 5.53
N VAL A 40 2.86 -11.04 4.62
CA VAL A 40 4.07 -11.35 3.85
C VAL A 40 5.27 -10.63 4.45
N MET A 41 5.14 -9.33 4.71
CA MET A 41 6.24 -8.49 5.17
C MET A 41 6.73 -8.86 6.57
N VAL A 42 5.81 -9.00 7.53
CA VAL A 42 6.17 -9.25 8.93
C VAL A 42 6.92 -10.58 9.08
N PRO A 43 6.44 -11.73 8.58
CA PRO A 43 7.19 -12.98 8.69
C PRO A 43 8.55 -12.94 7.99
N MET A 44 8.65 -12.30 6.84
CA MET A 44 9.94 -12.13 6.14
C MET A 44 10.95 -11.36 7.01
N MET A 45 10.52 -10.27 7.64
CA MET A 45 11.37 -9.46 8.50
C MET A 45 11.76 -10.19 9.80
N VAL A 46 10.80 -10.86 10.43
CA VAL A 46 11.06 -11.70 11.62
C VAL A 46 12.09 -12.78 11.31
N ALA A 47 11.99 -13.44 10.15
CA ALA A 47 12.97 -14.42 9.72
C ALA A 47 14.38 -13.82 9.60
N ALA A 48 14.51 -12.62 9.01
CA ALA A 48 15.78 -11.91 8.91
C ALA A 48 16.38 -11.54 10.28
N LEU A 49 15.53 -11.17 11.26
CA LEU A 49 15.98 -10.90 12.63
C LEU A 49 16.41 -12.18 13.34
N ARG A 50 15.71 -13.29 13.16
CA ARG A 50 16.11 -14.58 13.74
C ARG A 50 17.48 -15.07 13.24
N GLU A 51 17.82 -14.79 12.01
CA GLU A 51 19.14 -15.13 11.42
C GLU A 51 20.31 -14.44 12.17
N THR A 52 20.07 -13.40 12.96
CA THR A 52 21.08 -12.76 13.82
C THR A 52 21.53 -13.61 15.01
N GLY A 53 20.78 -14.66 15.36
CA GLY A 53 21.01 -15.47 16.56
C GLY A 53 20.62 -14.77 17.87
N THR A 54 19.80 -13.71 17.81
CA THR A 54 19.26 -13.02 19.00
C THR A 54 18.56 -14.00 19.95
N ALA A 55 18.60 -13.70 21.25
CA ALA A 55 17.87 -14.47 22.27
C ALA A 55 16.37 -14.09 22.38
N GLU A 56 15.93 -13.09 21.62
CA GLU A 56 14.52 -12.67 21.60
C GLU A 56 13.62 -13.79 21.08
N THR A 57 12.46 -13.93 21.69
CA THR A 57 11.42 -14.87 21.24
C THR A 57 10.79 -14.41 19.92
N GLU A 58 10.14 -15.34 19.24
CA GLU A 58 9.41 -15.01 18.01
C GLU A 58 8.32 -13.95 18.24
N ALA A 59 7.64 -14.02 19.39
CA ALA A 59 6.61 -13.04 19.75
C ALA A 59 7.18 -11.62 19.94
N GLU A 60 8.34 -11.50 20.62
CA GLU A 60 9.03 -10.23 20.80
C GLU A 60 9.51 -9.65 19.46
N LEU A 61 10.08 -10.48 18.60
CA LEU A 61 10.49 -10.08 17.26
C LEU A 61 9.30 -9.63 16.40
N THR A 62 8.20 -10.38 16.46
CA THR A 62 6.97 -10.02 15.71
C THR A 62 6.43 -8.67 16.18
N ALA A 63 6.30 -8.46 17.49
CA ALA A 63 5.82 -7.19 18.05
C ALA A 63 6.73 -6.00 17.63
N SER A 64 8.05 -6.20 17.68
CA SER A 64 9.03 -5.20 17.25
C SER A 64 8.89 -4.86 15.76
N VAL A 65 8.72 -5.87 14.90
CA VAL A 65 8.54 -5.69 13.47
C VAL A 65 7.22 -4.99 13.16
N GLU A 66 6.12 -5.44 13.75
CA GLU A 66 4.80 -4.83 13.56
C GLU A 66 4.79 -3.36 13.96
N GLU A 67 5.43 -3.01 15.08
CA GLU A 67 5.53 -1.62 15.53
C GLU A 67 6.17 -0.72 14.47
N PHE A 68 7.36 -1.06 13.97
CA PHE A 68 8.03 -0.18 13.02
C PHE A 68 7.40 -0.24 11.61
N VAL A 69 6.86 -1.39 11.19
CA VAL A 69 6.16 -1.52 9.91
C VAL A 69 4.92 -0.63 9.89
N MET A 70 4.14 -0.65 10.98
CA MET A 70 2.93 0.20 11.07
C MET A 70 3.26 1.68 11.24
N ARG A 71 4.31 2.02 12.01
CA ARG A 71 4.79 3.40 12.15
C ARG A 71 5.26 4.00 10.82
N LEU A 72 5.78 3.17 9.93
CA LEU A 72 6.26 3.59 8.60
C LEU A 72 5.22 3.36 7.49
N ASN A 73 4.03 2.90 7.84
CA ASN A 73 2.95 2.73 6.86
C ASN A 73 2.62 4.07 6.18
N GLY A 74 2.28 4.03 4.89
CA GLY A 74 2.06 5.22 4.06
C GLY A 74 3.35 5.87 3.51
N ARG A 75 4.54 5.41 3.92
CA ARG A 75 5.82 5.78 3.28
C ARG A 75 6.20 4.77 2.22
N GLN A 76 7.18 5.12 1.39
CA GLN A 76 7.77 4.17 0.43
C GLN A 76 8.32 2.95 1.17
N THR A 77 8.09 1.75 0.62
CA THR A 77 8.51 0.47 1.19
C THR A 77 10.00 0.41 1.56
N ILE A 78 10.85 1.16 0.84
CA ILE A 78 12.28 1.19 1.11
C ILE A 78 12.60 1.65 2.54
N TYR A 79 11.81 2.54 3.15
CA TYR A 79 12.04 3.01 4.51
C TYR A 79 11.82 1.90 5.55
N GLN A 80 10.87 1.00 5.32
CA GLN A 80 10.68 -0.19 6.17
C GLN A 80 11.87 -1.15 6.05
N MET A 81 12.47 -1.26 4.86
CA MET A 81 13.66 -2.10 4.63
C MET A 81 14.94 -1.49 5.22
N ILE A 82 15.08 -0.16 5.23
CA ILE A 82 16.15 0.55 5.93
C ILE A 82 16.04 0.26 7.43
N GLN A 83 14.84 0.39 8.00
CA GLN A 83 14.62 0.08 9.42
C GLN A 83 14.94 -1.39 9.72
N LEU A 84 14.56 -2.33 8.86
CA LEU A 84 14.94 -3.74 9.03
C LEU A 84 16.46 -3.92 9.06
N ALA A 85 17.19 -3.28 8.18
CA ALA A 85 18.65 -3.36 8.16
C ALA A 85 19.29 -2.83 9.46
N GLU A 86 18.76 -1.71 10.00
CA GLU A 86 19.18 -1.16 11.30
C GLU A 86 18.86 -2.13 12.43
N GLU A 87 17.70 -2.80 12.41
CA GLU A 87 17.30 -3.77 13.41
C GLU A 87 18.18 -5.02 13.40
N VAL A 88 18.57 -5.52 12.22
CA VAL A 88 19.54 -6.61 12.07
C VAL A 88 20.90 -6.21 12.65
N GLN A 89 21.38 -5.02 12.31
CA GLN A 89 22.66 -4.51 12.82
C GLN A 89 22.64 -4.33 14.33
N ARG A 90 21.58 -3.79 14.91
CA ARG A 90 21.41 -3.60 16.36
C ARG A 90 21.50 -4.90 17.13
N ARG A 91 21.06 -6.02 16.52
CA ARG A 91 21.14 -7.39 17.08
C ARG A 91 22.47 -8.08 16.78
N GLY A 92 23.48 -7.35 16.28
CA GLY A 92 24.81 -7.89 16.00
C GLY A 92 24.89 -8.71 14.70
N GLY A 93 23.82 -8.75 13.91
CA GLY A 93 23.80 -9.41 12.60
C GLY A 93 24.45 -8.57 11.50
N ARG A 94 24.64 -9.16 10.35
CA ARG A 94 25.13 -8.49 9.14
C ARG A 94 23.95 -8.25 8.18
N PRO A 95 23.43 -7.01 8.09
CA PRO A 95 22.27 -6.73 7.25
C PRO A 95 22.60 -6.88 5.76
N LEU A 96 21.59 -7.23 4.98
CA LEU A 96 21.62 -7.00 3.54
C LEU A 96 21.39 -5.52 3.23
N GLU A 97 21.72 -5.12 2.00
CA GLU A 97 21.30 -3.81 1.49
C GLU A 97 19.76 -3.68 1.51
N PRO A 98 19.23 -2.52 1.92
CA PRO A 98 17.76 -2.33 1.99
C PRO A 98 17.03 -2.69 0.71
N LEU A 99 17.64 -2.43 -0.45
CA LEU A 99 17.06 -2.78 -1.75
C LEU A 99 16.93 -4.29 -1.94
N ALA A 100 17.86 -5.08 -1.40
CA ALA A 100 17.77 -6.54 -1.47
C ALA A 100 16.59 -7.08 -0.64
N TYR A 101 16.34 -6.50 0.55
CA TYR A 101 15.13 -6.81 1.32
C TYR A 101 13.86 -6.39 0.58
N LYS A 102 13.86 -5.22 -0.08
CA LYS A 102 12.71 -4.75 -0.88
C LYS A 102 12.40 -5.73 -2.02
N HIS A 103 13.40 -6.22 -2.73
CA HIS A 103 13.20 -7.21 -3.80
C HIS A 103 12.66 -8.52 -3.24
N ARG A 104 13.24 -9.04 -2.15
CA ARG A 104 12.75 -10.27 -1.49
C ARG A 104 11.27 -10.15 -1.07
N TYR A 105 10.91 -9.03 -0.45
CA TYR A 105 9.52 -8.75 -0.10
C TYR A 105 8.62 -8.69 -1.33
N HIS A 106 9.07 -7.98 -2.37
CA HIS A 106 8.31 -7.87 -3.62
C HIS A 106 8.03 -9.23 -4.23
N ASP A 107 9.03 -10.10 -4.34
CA ASP A 107 8.88 -11.44 -4.92
C ASP A 107 7.88 -12.29 -4.13
N LEU A 108 7.94 -12.26 -2.80
CA LEU A 108 7.01 -12.96 -1.93
C LEU A 108 5.57 -12.39 -2.06
N LEU A 109 5.44 -11.08 -2.14
CA LEU A 109 4.13 -10.43 -2.33
C LEU A 109 3.54 -10.79 -3.70
N MET A 110 4.35 -10.76 -4.76
CA MET A 110 3.90 -11.14 -6.11
C MET A 110 3.40 -12.59 -6.15
N GLN A 111 4.10 -13.53 -5.52
CA GLN A 111 3.63 -14.92 -5.40
C GLN A 111 2.25 -15.01 -4.73
N ARG A 112 2.00 -14.18 -3.71
CA ARG A 112 0.71 -14.15 -3.00
C ARG A 112 -0.42 -13.59 -3.87
N ILE A 113 -0.15 -12.56 -4.67
CA ILE A 113 -1.19 -11.84 -5.43
C ILE A 113 -1.29 -12.29 -6.89
N GLU A 114 -0.40 -13.18 -7.36
CA GLU A 114 -0.36 -13.61 -8.76
C GLU A 114 -1.70 -14.17 -9.25
N GLY A 115 -2.39 -14.97 -8.42
CA GLY A 115 -3.72 -15.49 -8.74
C GLY A 115 -4.73 -14.36 -9.00
N ARG A 116 -4.76 -13.34 -8.13
CA ARG A 116 -5.66 -12.17 -8.28
C ARG A 116 -5.40 -11.43 -9.59
N LEU A 117 -4.12 -11.23 -9.92
CA LEU A 117 -3.72 -10.56 -11.16
C LEU A 117 -4.04 -11.41 -12.40
N ALA A 118 -3.88 -12.73 -12.32
CA ALA A 118 -4.22 -13.65 -13.39
C ALA A 118 -5.74 -13.66 -13.65
N ASP A 119 -6.54 -13.72 -12.61
CA ASP A 119 -8.01 -13.71 -12.70
C ASP A 119 -8.52 -12.40 -13.30
N LEU A 120 -7.97 -11.25 -12.87
CA LEU A 120 -8.30 -9.94 -13.47
C LEU A 120 -7.93 -9.89 -14.96
N ARG A 121 -6.74 -10.38 -15.34
CA ARG A 121 -6.30 -10.40 -16.75
C ARG A 121 -7.15 -11.32 -17.62
N ALA A 122 -7.59 -12.43 -17.05
CA ALA A 122 -8.46 -13.40 -17.73
C ALA A 122 -9.92 -12.94 -17.78
N GLY A 123 -10.31 -11.92 -17.00
CA GLY A 123 -11.70 -11.48 -16.87
C GLY A 123 -12.58 -12.50 -16.14
N THR A 124 -12.01 -13.39 -15.35
CA THR A 124 -12.74 -14.36 -14.53
C THR A 124 -13.33 -13.74 -13.27
N VAL A 125 -12.79 -12.59 -12.86
CA VAL A 125 -13.29 -11.71 -11.80
C VAL A 125 -13.42 -10.29 -12.36
N THR A 126 -14.34 -9.52 -11.78
CA THR A 126 -14.53 -8.12 -12.19
C THR A 126 -13.54 -7.20 -11.42
N PRO A 127 -13.17 -6.03 -12.00
CA PRO A 127 -12.34 -5.07 -11.31
C PRO A 127 -12.90 -4.64 -9.94
N GLU A 128 -14.23 -4.59 -9.80
CA GLU A 128 -14.91 -4.19 -8.57
C GLU A 128 -14.61 -5.12 -7.40
N GLU A 129 -14.31 -6.41 -7.64
CA GLU A 129 -13.97 -7.38 -6.60
C GLU A 129 -12.64 -7.04 -5.89
N TRP A 130 -11.75 -6.36 -6.60
CA TRP A 130 -10.45 -5.95 -6.08
C TRP A 130 -10.29 -4.43 -5.96
N THR A 131 -11.41 -3.71 -6.00
CA THR A 131 -11.48 -2.27 -5.76
C THR A 131 -12.17 -1.99 -4.43
N VAL A 132 -11.71 -1.00 -3.68
CA VAL A 132 -12.42 -0.56 -2.46
C VAL A 132 -13.84 -0.15 -2.84
N PRO A 133 -14.88 -0.67 -2.16
CA PRO A 133 -16.27 -0.40 -2.52
C PRO A 133 -16.58 1.10 -2.62
N GLY A 134 -17.20 1.51 -3.72
CA GLY A 134 -17.56 2.89 -3.98
C GLY A 134 -16.48 3.74 -4.65
N SER A 135 -15.25 3.23 -4.85
CA SER A 135 -14.14 3.99 -5.46
C SER A 135 -14.50 4.53 -6.83
N HIS A 136 -14.99 3.71 -7.74
CA HIS A 136 -15.39 4.16 -9.10
C HIS A 136 -16.47 5.25 -9.07
N ALA A 137 -17.48 5.08 -8.22
CA ALA A 137 -18.56 6.07 -8.07
C ALA A 137 -18.04 7.40 -7.53
N LEU A 138 -17.15 7.36 -6.54
CA LEU A 138 -16.51 8.55 -5.97
C LEU A 138 -15.64 9.27 -7.01
N LEU A 139 -14.76 8.54 -7.71
CA LEU A 139 -13.86 9.10 -8.73
C LEU A 139 -14.66 9.73 -9.87
N GLU A 140 -15.71 9.08 -10.35
CA GLU A 140 -16.60 9.62 -11.37
C GLU A 140 -17.32 10.88 -10.89
N GLN A 141 -17.80 10.91 -9.66
CA GLN A 141 -18.44 12.09 -9.08
C GLN A 141 -17.47 13.27 -9.00
N LEU A 142 -16.23 13.05 -8.58
CA LEU A 142 -15.22 14.10 -8.48
C LEU A 142 -14.81 14.62 -9.88
N ARG A 143 -14.67 13.72 -10.85
CA ARG A 143 -14.40 14.08 -12.25
C ARG A 143 -15.50 14.95 -12.84
N ARG A 144 -16.77 14.58 -12.62
CA ARG A 144 -17.94 15.38 -13.06
C ARG A 144 -17.99 16.76 -12.43
N ARG A 145 -17.43 16.92 -11.23
CA ARG A 145 -17.28 18.22 -10.56
C ARG A 145 -16.10 19.04 -11.08
N GLY A 146 -15.34 18.52 -12.05
CA GLY A 146 -14.21 19.20 -12.67
C GLY A 146 -12.92 19.16 -11.84
N LEU A 147 -12.78 18.21 -10.91
CA LEU A 147 -11.53 18.05 -10.16
C LEU A 147 -10.49 17.30 -11.01
N THR A 148 -9.24 17.73 -10.90
CA THR A 148 -8.10 16.95 -11.37
C THR A 148 -7.76 15.90 -10.31
N LEU A 149 -7.68 14.63 -10.73
CA LEU A 149 -7.42 13.53 -9.80
C LEU A 149 -5.96 13.06 -9.94
N TYR A 150 -5.33 12.80 -8.82
CA TYR A 150 -3.95 12.34 -8.70
C TYR A 150 -3.93 11.04 -7.92
N LEU A 151 -3.12 10.09 -8.38
CA LEU A 151 -2.85 8.82 -7.70
C LEU A 151 -1.39 8.79 -7.29
N ALA A 152 -1.10 8.55 -6.01
CA ALA A 152 0.25 8.39 -5.50
C ALA A 152 0.33 7.15 -4.60
N SER A 153 1.39 6.36 -4.76
CA SER A 153 1.63 5.13 -4.00
C SER A 153 3.10 4.99 -3.62
N GLY A 154 3.35 4.34 -2.50
CA GLY A 154 4.69 3.88 -2.12
C GLY A 154 5.19 2.67 -2.91
N THR A 155 4.36 2.10 -3.77
CA THR A 155 4.69 1.03 -4.70
C THR A 155 5.39 1.58 -5.95
N ASP A 156 6.32 0.81 -6.55
CA ASP A 156 7.02 1.21 -7.77
C ASP A 156 6.03 1.51 -8.91
N LEU A 157 6.24 2.63 -9.60
CA LEU A 157 5.32 3.20 -10.60
C LEU A 157 4.81 2.19 -11.64
N LYS A 158 5.68 1.30 -12.12
CA LYS A 158 5.30 0.30 -13.14
C LYS A 158 4.19 -0.63 -12.67
N TYR A 159 4.21 -1.02 -11.40
CA TYR A 159 3.19 -1.91 -10.82
C TYR A 159 1.89 -1.15 -10.54
N VAL A 160 1.99 0.07 -10.00
CA VAL A 160 0.83 0.94 -9.78
C VAL A 160 0.05 1.14 -11.07
N ARG A 161 0.73 1.45 -12.18
CA ARG A 161 0.10 1.64 -13.49
C ARG A 161 -0.56 0.36 -14.00
N GLN A 162 0.11 -0.78 -13.91
CA GLN A 162 -0.45 -2.06 -14.36
C GLN A 162 -1.69 -2.45 -13.55
N GLU A 163 -1.63 -2.30 -12.24
CA GLU A 163 -2.74 -2.65 -11.35
C GLU A 163 -3.90 -1.65 -11.50
N ALA A 164 -3.62 -0.35 -11.63
CA ALA A 164 -4.65 0.66 -11.89
C ALA A 164 -5.37 0.43 -13.24
N ASP A 165 -4.64 -0.04 -14.25
CA ASP A 165 -5.21 -0.40 -15.54
C ASP A 165 -6.14 -1.61 -15.43
N LEU A 166 -5.70 -2.68 -14.77
CA LEU A 166 -6.51 -3.87 -14.51
C LEU A 166 -7.79 -3.57 -13.72
N LEU A 167 -7.73 -2.59 -12.82
CA LEU A 167 -8.88 -2.14 -12.03
C LEU A 167 -9.76 -1.10 -12.75
N GLY A 168 -9.44 -0.73 -14.00
CA GLY A 168 -10.19 0.28 -14.74
C GLY A 168 -10.08 1.69 -14.16
N LEU A 169 -9.03 1.97 -13.37
CA LEU A 169 -8.83 3.26 -12.70
C LEU A 169 -8.06 4.27 -13.55
N THR A 170 -7.26 3.81 -14.53
CA THR A 170 -6.44 4.67 -15.40
C THR A 170 -7.21 5.83 -16.04
N PRO A 171 -8.47 5.67 -16.53
CA PRO A 171 -9.22 6.76 -17.13
C PRO A 171 -9.53 7.95 -16.21
N TYR A 172 -9.48 7.75 -14.89
CA TYR A 172 -9.73 8.83 -13.92
C TYR A 172 -8.51 9.69 -13.68
N PHE A 173 -7.31 9.10 -13.77
CA PHE A 173 -6.04 9.74 -13.40
C PHE A 173 -5.20 10.17 -14.61
N GLY A 174 -5.36 9.51 -15.77
CA GLY A 174 -4.54 9.77 -16.95
C GLY A 174 -3.05 9.66 -16.63
N GLU A 175 -2.29 10.75 -16.88
CA GLU A 175 -0.85 10.81 -16.59
C GLU A 175 -0.51 11.07 -15.12
N HIS A 176 -1.49 11.43 -14.30
CA HIS A 176 -1.30 11.80 -12.89
C HIS A 176 -1.22 10.58 -11.97
N VAL A 177 -0.42 9.59 -12.37
CA VAL A 177 -0.12 8.37 -11.58
C VAL A 177 1.34 8.39 -11.19
N TYR A 178 1.60 8.38 -9.89
CA TYR A 178 2.92 8.48 -9.28
C TYR A 178 3.20 7.25 -8.40
N GLY A 179 4.40 6.73 -8.49
CA GLY A 179 4.93 5.62 -7.69
C GLY A 179 6.32 5.93 -7.19
N ALA A 180 6.88 4.99 -6.40
CA ALA A 180 8.27 5.08 -5.92
C ALA A 180 9.29 4.87 -7.06
#